data_44c3713fab443ae5cbd282630b799124
#
_entry.id   44c3713fab443ae5cbd282630b799124
#
_cell.length_a   1.000
_cell.length_b   1.000
_cell.length_c   1.000
_cell.angle_alpha   90.00
_cell.angle_beta   90.00
_cell.angle_gamma   90.00
#
_symmetry.space_group_name_H-M   'P 1'
#
loop_
_entity.id
_entity.type
_entity.pdbx_description
1 polymer ?
#
loop_
_entity_poly.entity_id
_entity_poly.type
_entity_poly.pdbx_seq_one_letter_code
_entity_poly.pdbx_strand_id
1 'polypeptide(L)'
;MAIHDFSFPAKQLFRSNILLIICCALYLTWWLLAFKPVGAVKGMKTGWLLIPAFAAGVVAIILAVKAIASASIGASLFSSGLLLWGGIAAYLIFLAVTRLLFKRPVTTELFLIVGWAVLTLSEINTLYGIGRFSHGLTVIFAFVVGVAMLVSLVCYMLYYNLGDRAGYYEGMVPLLIAALVMVSISIVMVI
;
A
#
# COMPACT_ATOMS: atom_id res chain seq x y z
N MET A 1 -23.10 9.55 -7.19
CA MET A 1 -22.78 8.99 -8.52
C MET A 1 -22.70 7.47 -8.40
N ALA A 2 -23.41 6.71 -9.21
CA ALA A 2 -23.45 5.25 -9.04
C ALA A 2 -22.16 4.63 -9.62
N ILE A 3 -21.64 3.54 -9.01
CA ILE A 3 -20.46 2.78 -9.49
C ILE A 3 -20.64 2.31 -10.95
N HIS A 4 -21.90 2.27 -11.44
CA HIS A 4 -22.22 1.92 -12.82
C HIS A 4 -21.68 2.93 -13.87
N ASP A 5 -21.45 4.18 -13.49
CA ASP A 5 -20.99 5.24 -14.40
C ASP A 5 -19.45 5.35 -14.49
N PHE A 6 -18.73 4.43 -13.84
CA PHE A 6 -17.28 4.41 -13.90
C PHE A 6 -16.80 3.91 -15.27
N SER A 7 -15.80 4.60 -15.84
CA SER A 7 -15.02 4.05 -16.96
C SER A 7 -14.39 2.72 -16.58
N PHE A 8 -14.05 1.88 -17.56
CA PHE A 8 -13.44 0.57 -17.31
C PHE A 8 -12.21 0.66 -16.38
N PRO A 9 -11.21 1.56 -16.59
CA PRO A 9 -10.07 1.69 -15.69
C PRO A 9 -10.48 2.05 -14.26
N ALA A 10 -11.42 3.01 -14.10
CA ALA A 10 -11.88 3.41 -12.77
C ALA A 10 -12.55 2.27 -12.00
N LYS A 11 -13.37 1.45 -12.69
CA LYS A 11 -13.97 0.25 -12.07
C LYS A 11 -12.92 -0.74 -11.58
N GLN A 12 -11.88 -0.98 -12.38
CA GLN A 12 -10.83 -1.91 -12.02
C GLN A 12 -9.98 -1.40 -10.85
N LEU A 13 -9.65 -0.10 -10.83
CA LEU A 13 -8.94 0.52 -9.72
C LEU A 13 -9.76 0.44 -8.42
N PHE A 14 -11.05 0.77 -8.48
CA PHE A 14 -11.92 0.64 -7.32
C PHE A 14 -11.95 -0.79 -6.76
N ARG A 15 -12.10 -1.81 -7.64
CA ARG A 15 -12.06 -3.22 -7.23
C ARG A 15 -10.70 -3.62 -6.64
N SER A 16 -9.62 -3.13 -7.23
CA SER A 16 -8.27 -3.31 -6.71
C SER A 16 -8.13 -2.79 -5.29
N ASN A 17 -8.61 -1.57 -5.04
CA ASN A 17 -8.56 -0.95 -3.71
C ASN A 17 -9.35 -1.74 -2.67
N ILE A 18 -10.56 -2.19 -3.00
CA ILE A 18 -11.35 -3.04 -2.10
C ILE A 18 -10.61 -4.34 -1.77
N LEU A 19 -9.97 -4.98 -2.75
CA LEU A 19 -9.18 -6.19 -2.51
C LEU A 19 -7.92 -5.92 -1.69
N LEU A 20 -7.25 -4.78 -1.86
CA LEU A 20 -6.13 -4.37 -1.01
C LEU A 20 -6.57 -4.10 0.43
N ILE A 21 -7.72 -3.47 0.63
CA ILE A 21 -8.31 -3.26 1.96
C ILE A 21 -8.61 -4.62 2.62
N ILE A 22 -9.20 -5.56 1.89
CA ILE A 22 -9.45 -6.93 2.36
C ILE A 22 -8.14 -7.65 2.71
N CYS A 23 -7.12 -7.53 1.86
CA CYS A 23 -5.78 -8.07 2.11
C CYS A 23 -5.20 -7.52 3.41
N CYS A 24 -5.22 -6.20 3.60
CA CYS A 24 -4.74 -5.57 4.83
C CYS A 24 -5.53 -6.02 6.07
N ALA A 25 -6.86 -6.11 5.96
CA ALA A 25 -7.72 -6.55 7.06
C ALA A 25 -7.44 -8.00 7.47
N LEU A 26 -7.29 -8.92 6.50
CA LEU A 26 -6.95 -10.32 6.75
C LEU A 26 -5.56 -10.46 7.38
N TYR A 27 -4.59 -9.70 6.86
CA TYR A 27 -3.23 -9.73 7.40
C TYR A 27 -3.17 -9.15 8.82
N LEU A 28 -3.87 -8.03 9.09
CA LEU A 28 -4.01 -7.46 10.42
C LEU A 28 -4.70 -8.42 11.38
N THR A 29 -5.74 -9.12 10.94
CA THR A 29 -6.41 -10.14 11.75
C THR A 29 -5.45 -11.29 12.10
N TRP A 30 -4.69 -11.76 11.12
CA TRP A 30 -3.65 -12.75 11.36
C TRP A 30 -2.60 -12.23 12.36
N TRP A 31 -2.12 -10.99 12.19
CA TRP A 31 -1.15 -10.37 13.09
C TRP A 31 -1.68 -10.31 14.53
N LEU A 32 -2.93 -9.86 14.70
CA LEU A 32 -3.59 -9.78 16.01
C LEU A 32 -3.70 -11.15 16.70
N LEU A 33 -3.91 -12.21 15.94
CA LEU A 33 -4.07 -13.57 16.47
C LEU A 33 -2.73 -14.28 16.70
N ALA A 34 -1.77 -14.11 15.76
CA ALA A 34 -0.50 -14.82 15.78
C ALA A 34 0.57 -14.19 16.69
N PHE A 35 0.62 -12.85 16.73
CA PHE A 35 1.67 -12.10 17.44
C PHE A 35 1.18 -11.40 18.72
N LYS A 36 0.07 -11.79 19.28
CA LYS A 36 -0.45 -11.18 20.50
C LYS A 36 0.56 -11.31 21.63
N PRO A 37 1.06 -10.19 22.24
CA PRO A 37 2.14 -10.25 23.24
C PRO A 37 1.71 -10.88 24.56
N VAL A 38 0.39 -11.03 24.78
CA VAL A 38 -0.17 -11.64 26.00
C VAL A 38 -1.10 -12.77 25.57
N GLY A 39 -0.55 -13.99 25.51
CA GLY A 39 -1.33 -15.20 25.30
C GLY A 39 -1.88 -15.33 23.87
N ALA A 40 -1.00 -15.61 22.92
CA ALA A 40 -1.44 -16.23 21.67
C ALA A 40 -2.35 -17.41 22.05
N VAL A 41 -3.51 -17.54 21.39
CA VAL A 41 -4.41 -18.67 21.59
C VAL A 41 -3.62 -19.93 21.24
N LYS A 42 -3.06 -20.58 22.26
CA LYS A 42 -2.23 -21.78 22.11
C LYS A 42 -3.05 -22.81 21.33
N GLY A 43 -2.55 -23.23 20.18
CA GLY A 43 -3.14 -24.30 19.36
C GLY A 43 -3.92 -23.85 18.12
N MET A 44 -4.17 -22.56 17.91
CA MET A 44 -4.87 -22.11 16.72
C MET A 44 -3.88 -21.92 15.55
N LYS A 45 -3.98 -22.76 14.54
CA LYS A 45 -3.19 -22.62 13.30
C LYS A 45 -3.76 -21.44 12.48
N THR A 46 -3.38 -20.21 12.83
CA THR A 46 -3.91 -18.98 12.20
C THR A 46 -3.30 -18.69 10.81
N GLY A 47 -2.26 -19.43 10.43
CA GLY A 47 -1.57 -19.24 9.14
C GLY A 47 -2.45 -19.39 7.90
N TRP A 48 -3.60 -20.06 8.01
CA TRP A 48 -4.55 -20.17 6.90
C TRP A 48 -5.12 -18.81 6.45
N LEU A 49 -5.15 -17.79 7.32
CA LEU A 49 -5.58 -16.43 6.97
C LEU A 49 -4.63 -15.73 5.99
N LEU A 50 -3.37 -16.15 5.94
CA LEU A 50 -2.39 -15.58 5.00
C LEU A 50 -2.68 -15.99 3.56
N ILE A 51 -3.32 -17.15 3.32
CA ILE A 51 -3.64 -17.64 1.97
C ILE A 51 -4.63 -16.69 1.27
N PRO A 52 -5.82 -16.40 1.84
CA PRO A 52 -6.74 -15.45 1.21
C PRO A 52 -6.20 -14.02 1.22
N ALA A 53 -5.40 -13.61 2.21
CA ALA A 53 -4.74 -12.31 2.20
C ALA A 53 -3.80 -12.17 1.00
N PHE A 54 -2.93 -13.15 0.78
CA PHE A 54 -2.02 -13.18 -0.35
C PHE A 54 -2.78 -13.20 -1.69
N ALA A 55 -3.79 -14.07 -1.82
CA ALA A 55 -4.60 -14.15 -3.02
C ALA A 55 -5.30 -12.80 -3.34
N ALA A 56 -5.89 -12.16 -2.33
CA ALA A 56 -6.52 -10.84 -2.49
C ALA A 56 -5.49 -9.79 -2.94
N GLY A 57 -4.29 -9.76 -2.35
CA GLY A 57 -3.21 -8.86 -2.72
C GLY A 57 -2.75 -9.05 -4.15
N VAL A 58 -2.51 -10.30 -4.58
CA VAL A 58 -2.09 -10.62 -5.96
C VAL A 58 -3.15 -10.19 -6.97
N VAL A 59 -4.41 -10.54 -6.73
CA VAL A 59 -5.51 -10.16 -7.64
C VAL A 59 -5.66 -8.64 -7.69
N ALA A 60 -5.53 -7.94 -6.56
CA ALA A 60 -5.57 -6.49 -6.51
C ALA A 60 -4.49 -5.87 -7.38
N ILE A 61 -3.23 -6.31 -7.25
CA ILE A 61 -2.11 -5.81 -8.06
C ILE A 61 -2.37 -6.05 -9.55
N ILE A 62 -2.84 -7.23 -9.94
CA ILE A 62 -3.16 -7.55 -11.33
C ILE A 62 -4.24 -6.60 -11.88
N LEU A 63 -5.29 -6.32 -11.11
CA LEU A 63 -6.36 -5.41 -11.51
C LEU A 63 -5.84 -3.98 -11.65
N ALA A 64 -5.03 -3.50 -10.69
CA ALA A 64 -4.43 -2.17 -10.74
C ALA A 64 -3.54 -2.01 -11.98
N VAL A 65 -2.61 -2.95 -12.21
CA VAL A 65 -1.69 -2.90 -13.36
C VAL A 65 -2.47 -2.93 -14.68
N LYS A 66 -3.50 -3.78 -14.81
CA LYS A 66 -4.34 -3.81 -16.00
C LYS A 66 -5.08 -2.49 -16.21
N ALA A 67 -5.62 -1.90 -15.15
CA ALA A 67 -6.32 -0.63 -15.22
C ALA A 67 -5.39 0.51 -15.66
N ILE A 68 -4.21 0.60 -15.05
CA ILE A 68 -3.18 1.60 -15.39
C ILE A 68 -2.73 1.44 -16.85
N ALA A 69 -2.47 0.21 -17.28
CA ALA A 69 -2.04 -0.08 -18.65
C ALA A 69 -3.12 0.19 -19.72
N SER A 70 -4.40 0.03 -19.37
CA SER A 70 -5.53 0.24 -20.27
C SER A 70 -6.04 1.68 -20.30
N ALA A 71 -5.58 2.53 -19.40
CA ALA A 71 -6.06 3.90 -19.28
C ALA A 71 -5.50 4.77 -20.43
N SER A 72 -6.40 5.41 -21.18
CA SER A 72 -6.04 6.52 -22.08
C SER A 72 -5.85 7.77 -21.24
N ILE A 73 -4.61 8.10 -20.91
CA ILE A 73 -4.27 9.21 -20.03
C ILE A 73 -4.16 10.49 -20.86
N GLY A 74 -5.09 11.44 -20.66
CA GLY A 74 -5.07 12.75 -21.32
C GLY A 74 -4.07 13.72 -20.68
N ALA A 75 -3.82 13.58 -19.37
CA ALA A 75 -2.86 14.37 -18.61
C ALA A 75 -2.20 13.48 -17.54
N SER A 76 -0.96 13.76 -17.19
CA SER A 76 -0.26 13.06 -16.12
C SER A 76 0.49 14.05 -15.24
N LEU A 77 0.43 13.89 -13.92
CA LEU A 77 1.24 14.67 -12.99
C LEU A 77 2.68 14.13 -12.96
N PHE A 78 2.82 12.83 -13.06
CA PHE A 78 4.11 12.14 -13.08
C PHE A 78 4.24 11.30 -14.35
N SER A 79 5.39 11.33 -14.99
CA SER A 79 5.65 10.38 -16.07
C SER A 79 5.79 8.96 -15.51
N SER A 80 5.33 7.95 -16.24
CA SER A 80 5.46 6.54 -15.82
C SER A 80 6.91 6.15 -15.57
N GLY A 81 7.85 6.70 -16.35
CA GLY A 81 9.27 6.52 -16.15
C GLY A 81 9.76 7.12 -14.83
N LEU A 82 9.30 8.33 -14.47
CA LEU A 82 9.66 8.97 -13.20
C LEU A 82 9.19 8.13 -12.00
N LEU A 83 7.97 7.61 -12.03
CA LEU A 83 7.45 6.76 -10.95
C LEU A 83 8.24 5.46 -10.82
N LEU A 84 8.55 4.79 -11.92
CA LEU A 84 9.31 3.56 -11.92
C LEU A 84 10.75 3.76 -11.43
N TRP A 85 11.49 4.68 -12.07
CA TRP A 85 12.89 4.95 -11.72
C TRP A 85 13.02 5.61 -10.34
N GLY A 86 12.07 6.48 -9.97
CA GLY A 86 11.99 7.05 -8.64
C GLY A 86 11.77 5.98 -7.56
N GLY A 87 10.90 5.01 -7.83
CA GLY A 87 10.66 3.87 -6.95
C GLY A 87 11.91 2.98 -6.80
N ILE A 88 12.58 2.65 -7.89
CA ILE A 88 13.84 1.88 -7.86
C ILE A 88 14.90 2.65 -7.07
N ALA A 89 15.07 3.95 -7.34
CA ALA A 89 16.04 4.78 -6.63
C ALA A 89 15.70 4.86 -5.13
N ALA A 90 14.44 5.08 -4.77
CA ALA A 90 14.00 5.10 -3.37
C ALA A 90 14.29 3.76 -2.68
N TYR A 91 13.98 2.64 -3.33
CA TYR A 91 14.29 1.31 -2.81
C TYR A 91 15.79 1.13 -2.54
N LEU A 92 16.65 1.48 -3.50
CA LEU A 92 18.10 1.34 -3.37
C LEU A 92 18.68 2.27 -2.29
N ILE A 93 18.19 3.52 -2.21
CA ILE A 93 18.62 4.48 -1.18
C ILE A 93 18.23 3.97 0.21
N PHE A 94 16.97 3.55 0.40
CA PHE A 94 16.51 3.04 1.69
C PHE A 94 17.19 1.72 2.07
N LEU A 95 17.48 0.85 1.08
CA LEU A 95 18.25 -0.37 1.31
C LEU A 95 19.68 -0.04 1.79
N ALA A 96 20.33 0.95 1.18
CA ALA A 96 21.66 1.41 1.61
C ALA A 96 21.59 2.03 3.01
N VAL A 97 20.61 2.89 3.28
CA VAL A 97 20.40 3.52 4.60
C VAL A 97 20.18 2.46 5.68
N THR A 98 19.29 1.49 5.45
CA THR A 98 19.01 0.43 6.43
C THR A 98 20.24 -0.45 6.68
N ARG A 99 21.01 -0.76 5.64
CA ARG A 99 22.23 -1.55 5.78
C ARG A 99 23.36 -0.80 6.50
N LEU A 100 23.58 0.47 6.17
CA LEU A 100 24.70 1.26 6.68
C LEU A 100 24.43 1.77 8.08
N LEU A 101 23.25 2.34 8.34
CA LEU A 101 22.89 2.94 9.62
C LEU A 101 22.40 1.91 10.64
N PHE A 102 21.59 0.97 10.22
CA PHE A 102 20.97 0.00 11.12
C PHE A 102 21.63 -1.38 11.12
N LYS A 103 22.67 -1.57 10.28
CA LYS A 103 23.44 -2.83 10.14
C LYS A 103 22.55 -4.05 9.86
N ARG A 104 21.37 -3.83 9.33
CA ARG A 104 20.38 -4.88 9.05
C ARG A 104 19.78 -4.68 7.65
N PRO A 105 20.05 -5.58 6.71
CA PRO A 105 19.45 -5.50 5.39
C PRO A 105 17.96 -5.90 5.49
N VAL A 106 17.11 -4.95 5.11
CA VAL A 106 15.66 -5.13 5.05
C VAL A 106 15.29 -5.14 3.59
N THR A 107 14.96 -6.29 3.06
CA THR A 107 14.74 -6.43 1.61
C THR A 107 13.26 -6.55 1.27
N THR A 108 12.56 -7.50 1.89
CA THR A 108 11.18 -7.84 1.51
C THR A 108 10.19 -6.77 1.94
N GLU A 109 10.26 -6.33 3.18
CA GLU A 109 9.32 -5.34 3.74
C GLU A 109 9.54 -3.98 3.09
N LEU A 110 10.78 -3.61 2.84
CA LEU A 110 11.10 -2.38 2.11
C LEU A 110 10.55 -2.44 0.68
N PHE A 111 10.67 -3.58 0.01
CA PHE A 111 10.09 -3.78 -1.31
C PHE A 111 8.57 -3.63 -1.29
N LEU A 112 7.89 -4.17 -0.28
CA LEU A 112 6.44 -4.04 -0.13
C LEU A 112 6.02 -2.59 0.12
N ILE A 113 6.73 -1.86 0.98
CA ILE A 113 6.43 -0.44 1.30
C ILE A 113 6.61 0.42 0.06
N VAL A 114 7.75 0.32 -0.62
CA VAL A 114 8.05 1.12 -1.82
C VAL A 114 7.16 0.69 -2.99
N GLY A 115 6.95 -0.60 -3.18
CA GLY A 115 6.08 -1.16 -4.22
C GLY A 115 4.64 -0.69 -4.06
N TRP A 116 4.11 -0.69 -2.83
CA TRP A 116 2.80 -0.13 -2.52
C TRP A 116 2.72 1.37 -2.85
N ALA A 117 3.72 2.14 -2.45
CA ALA A 117 3.74 3.58 -2.72
C ALA A 117 3.76 3.88 -4.23
N VAL A 118 4.60 3.19 -4.99
CA VAL A 118 4.69 3.35 -6.46
C VAL A 118 3.37 2.95 -7.13
N LEU A 119 2.76 1.84 -6.73
CA LEU A 119 1.47 1.39 -7.25
C LEU A 119 0.38 2.42 -6.97
N THR A 120 0.30 2.93 -5.74
CA THR A 120 -0.70 3.92 -5.33
C THR A 120 -0.49 5.26 -6.02
N LEU A 121 0.76 5.72 -6.18
CA LEU A 121 1.05 6.93 -6.96
C LEU A 121 0.68 6.77 -8.43
N SER A 122 0.90 5.59 -9.01
CA SER A 122 0.50 5.28 -10.39
C SER A 122 -1.02 5.26 -10.55
N GLU A 123 -1.74 4.75 -9.55
CA GLU A 123 -3.21 4.79 -9.49
C GLU A 123 -3.73 6.23 -9.43
N ILE A 124 -3.21 7.05 -8.50
CA ILE A 124 -3.59 8.46 -8.34
C ILE A 124 -3.34 9.23 -9.63
N ASN A 125 -2.19 9.01 -10.26
CA ASN A 125 -1.85 9.62 -11.55
C ASN A 125 -2.81 9.18 -12.67
N THR A 126 -3.23 7.93 -12.67
CA THR A 126 -4.23 7.40 -13.62
C THR A 126 -5.60 8.02 -13.39
N LEU A 127 -6.05 8.13 -12.12
CA LEU A 127 -7.32 8.77 -11.77
C LEU A 127 -7.34 10.25 -12.18
N TYR A 128 -6.22 10.95 -12.06
CA TYR A 128 -6.05 12.30 -12.59
C TYR A 128 -6.17 12.32 -14.13
N GLY A 129 -5.46 11.43 -14.80
CA GLY A 129 -5.43 11.35 -16.26
C GLY A 129 -6.76 11.04 -16.93
N ILE A 130 -7.62 10.28 -16.25
CA ILE A 130 -9.00 10.00 -16.72
C ILE A 130 -10.03 11.02 -16.21
N GLY A 131 -9.58 12.11 -15.56
CA GLY A 131 -10.43 13.21 -15.11
C GLY A 131 -11.28 12.92 -13.85
N ARG A 132 -10.95 11.87 -13.07
CA ARG A 132 -11.65 11.57 -11.81
C ARG A 132 -11.12 12.38 -10.64
N PHE A 133 -9.83 12.65 -10.62
CA PHE A 133 -9.21 13.49 -9.61
C PHE A 133 -8.88 14.86 -10.19
N SER A 134 -9.12 15.92 -9.38
CA SER A 134 -8.60 17.25 -9.70
C SER A 134 -7.10 17.31 -9.43
N HIS A 135 -6.42 18.30 -10.00
CA HIS A 135 -4.98 18.52 -9.77
C HIS A 135 -4.66 18.64 -8.28
N GLY A 136 -5.46 19.43 -7.53
CA GLY A 136 -5.26 19.62 -6.09
C GLY A 136 -5.39 18.32 -5.29
N LEU A 137 -6.42 17.51 -5.56
CA LEU A 137 -6.59 16.20 -4.92
C LEU A 137 -5.41 15.26 -5.23
N THR A 138 -4.96 15.25 -6.48
CA THR A 138 -3.83 14.43 -6.91
C THR A 138 -2.56 14.77 -6.14
N VAL A 139 -2.24 16.07 -5.99
CA VAL A 139 -1.09 16.53 -5.22
C VAL A 139 -1.22 16.17 -3.75
N ILE A 140 -2.41 16.37 -3.14
CA ILE A 140 -2.64 16.02 -1.73
C ILE A 140 -2.45 14.52 -1.50
N PHE A 141 -3.07 13.67 -2.32
CA PHE A 141 -2.92 12.22 -2.15
C PHE A 141 -1.49 11.75 -2.43
N ALA A 142 -0.80 12.33 -3.43
CA ALA A 142 0.61 12.01 -3.68
C ALA A 142 1.49 12.37 -2.47
N PHE A 143 1.26 13.53 -1.85
CA PHE A 143 1.95 13.92 -0.61
C PHE A 143 1.62 12.96 0.54
N VAL A 144 0.35 12.60 0.74
CA VAL A 144 -0.07 11.64 1.79
C VAL A 144 0.60 10.29 1.59
N VAL A 145 0.67 9.77 0.36
CA VAL A 145 1.36 8.50 0.06
C VAL A 145 2.85 8.60 0.35
N GLY A 146 3.50 9.70 -0.01
CA GLY A 146 4.91 9.93 0.30
C GLY A 146 5.18 9.93 1.81
N VAL A 147 4.37 10.64 2.58
CA VAL A 147 4.45 10.65 4.05
C VAL A 147 4.16 9.27 4.63
N ALA A 148 3.13 8.58 4.14
CA ALA A 148 2.77 7.23 4.56
C ALA A 148 3.92 6.23 4.34
N MET A 149 4.60 6.32 3.20
CA MET A 149 5.78 5.50 2.89
C MET A 149 6.91 5.76 3.90
N LEU A 150 7.22 7.02 4.19
CA LEU A 150 8.28 7.39 5.15
C LEU A 150 7.93 6.93 6.57
N VAL A 151 6.69 7.15 7.02
CA VAL A 151 6.22 6.68 8.34
C VAL A 151 6.30 5.17 8.42
N SER A 152 5.85 4.45 7.39
CA SER A 152 5.92 2.99 7.34
C SER A 152 7.36 2.48 7.41
N LEU A 153 8.30 3.17 6.76
CA LEU A 153 9.72 2.85 6.85
C LEU A 153 10.27 3.06 8.26
N VAL A 154 9.92 4.18 8.90
CA VAL A 154 10.34 4.49 10.29
C VAL A 154 9.77 3.44 11.24
N CYS A 155 8.49 3.12 11.16
CA CYS A 155 7.85 2.08 11.97
C CYS A 155 8.56 0.75 11.82
N TYR A 156 8.86 0.38 10.59
CA TYR A 156 9.57 -0.85 10.32
C TYR A 156 10.98 -0.89 10.94
N MET A 157 11.71 0.22 10.89
CA MET A 157 13.05 0.32 11.50
C MET A 157 12.97 0.25 13.04
N LEU A 158 11.97 0.89 13.64
CA LEU A 158 11.76 0.89 15.08
C LEU A 158 11.30 -0.47 15.60
N TYR A 159 10.49 -1.20 14.83
CA TYR A 159 9.96 -2.51 15.19
C TYR A 159 10.99 -3.47 15.77
N TYR A 160 12.19 -3.50 15.20
CA TYR A 160 13.26 -4.40 15.63
C TYR A 160 14.05 -3.92 16.87
N ASN A 161 13.89 -2.66 17.24
CA ASN A 161 14.58 -2.06 18.39
C ASN A 161 13.65 -1.89 19.60
N LEU A 162 12.36 -2.14 19.42
CA LEU A 162 11.35 -2.03 20.47
C LEU A 162 11.14 -3.38 21.14
N GLY A 163 10.78 -3.35 22.43
CA GLY A 163 10.36 -4.56 23.14
C GLY A 163 9.04 -5.12 22.59
N ASP A 164 8.73 -6.37 22.94
CA ASP A 164 7.64 -7.18 22.37
C ASP A 164 6.29 -6.44 22.26
N ARG A 165 5.90 -5.69 23.28
CA ARG A 165 4.62 -4.95 23.28
C ARG A 165 4.62 -3.77 22.31
N ALA A 166 5.67 -2.96 22.34
CA ALA A 166 5.78 -1.77 21.48
C ALA A 166 5.94 -2.19 20.02
N GLY A 167 6.79 -3.17 19.72
CA GLY A 167 6.96 -3.75 18.38
C GLY A 167 5.68 -4.34 17.82
N TYR A 168 4.84 -4.97 18.67
CA TYR A 168 3.55 -5.48 18.24
C TYR A 168 2.63 -4.38 17.67
N TYR A 169 2.50 -3.24 18.35
CA TYR A 169 1.68 -2.13 17.85
C TYR A 169 2.32 -1.44 16.65
N GLU A 170 3.64 -1.24 16.70
CA GLU A 170 4.39 -0.58 15.63
C GLU A 170 4.30 -1.34 14.30
N GLY A 171 4.35 -2.67 14.35
CA GLY A 171 4.23 -3.52 13.16
C GLY A 171 2.86 -3.47 12.47
N MET A 172 1.82 -3.01 13.17
CA MET A 172 0.48 -2.83 12.59
C MET A 172 0.33 -1.50 11.82
N VAL A 173 1.11 -0.48 12.18
CA VAL A 173 0.95 0.89 11.68
C VAL A 173 1.05 0.97 10.16
N PRO A 174 2.03 0.37 9.47
CA PRO A 174 2.11 0.42 8.01
C PRO A 174 0.88 -0.13 7.30
N LEU A 175 0.32 -1.24 7.81
CA LEU A 175 -0.88 -1.86 7.23
C LEU A 175 -2.14 -1.02 7.46
N LEU A 176 -2.27 -0.41 8.64
CA LEU A 176 -3.37 0.50 8.95
C LEU A 176 -3.31 1.74 8.06
N ILE A 177 -2.13 2.34 7.89
CA ILE A 177 -1.94 3.50 7.01
C ILE A 177 -2.29 3.14 5.56
N ALA A 178 -1.78 2.01 5.05
CA ALA A 178 -2.09 1.56 3.71
C ALA A 178 -3.59 1.36 3.50
N ALA A 179 -4.27 0.69 4.44
CA ALA A 179 -5.72 0.49 4.38
C ALA A 179 -6.49 1.81 4.39
N LEU A 180 -6.12 2.76 5.26
CA LEU A 180 -6.76 4.07 5.35
C LEU A 180 -6.59 4.89 4.08
N VAL A 181 -5.40 4.87 3.46
CA VAL A 181 -5.16 5.54 2.17
C VAL A 181 -6.05 4.94 1.08
N MET A 182 -6.13 3.60 0.98
CA MET A 182 -6.97 2.93 -0.01
C MET A 182 -8.47 3.21 0.21
N VAL A 183 -8.92 3.24 1.45
CA VAL A 183 -10.30 3.62 1.81
C VAL A 183 -10.57 5.06 1.38
N SER A 184 -9.67 6.00 1.69
CA SER A 184 -9.82 7.41 1.35
C SER A 184 -9.90 7.62 -0.16
N ILE A 185 -9.02 6.99 -0.95
CA ILE A 185 -9.06 7.02 -2.41
C ILE A 185 -10.39 6.47 -2.91
N SER A 186 -10.84 5.32 -2.38
CA SER A 186 -12.09 4.68 -2.80
C SER A 186 -13.32 5.54 -2.51
N ILE A 187 -13.36 6.22 -1.36
CA ILE A 187 -14.44 7.14 -0.99
C ILE A 187 -14.48 8.30 -1.99
N VAL A 188 -13.35 8.95 -2.24
CA VAL A 188 -13.27 10.09 -3.17
C VAL A 188 -13.63 9.69 -4.61
N MET A 189 -13.35 8.46 -5.01
CA MET A 189 -13.78 7.95 -6.32
C MET A 189 -15.30 7.86 -6.48
N VAL A 190 -16.05 7.68 -5.39
CA VAL A 190 -17.51 7.48 -5.39
C VAL A 190 -18.28 8.80 -5.25
N ILE A 191 -17.70 9.80 -4.58
CA ILE A 191 -18.28 11.13 -4.40
C ILE A 191 -18.14 11.94 -5.69
#